data_32d0f975ff793d5fdb2839278ce6007f
#
_entry.id   32d0f975ff793d5fdb2839278ce6007f
#
_cell.length_a   1.000
_cell.length_b   1.000
_cell.length_c   1.000
_cell.angle_alpha   90.00
_cell.angle_beta   90.00
_cell.angle_gamma   90.00
#
_symmetry.space_group_name_H-M   'P 1'
#
loop_
_entity.id
_entity.type
_entity.pdbx_description
1 polymer ?
#
loop_
_entity_poly.entity_id
_entity_poly.type
_entity_poly.pdbx_seq_one_letter_code
_entity_poly.pdbx_strand_id
1 'polypeptide(L)'
;MARISLRDVCLDYPLYGAYDFSLKRRLLGRLAGQSGPTRTIRAIDNISIEACAGARIGLAGPNGSGKSTLLRLIAGVYPATSGHIEITGNVMPLLGLNAGANLDFVAADNISLLLRISGRKPTRAIVDEIWAFTELDERMQRLPLRMFSSGMLMRVLFATATAFPADILLLDEWLSVVDENFSAKAEQRLLKLVSQAAIVIIASHDQELLRRTCTSIVNLDRGRIINTVSLETHSAHPFGLREKRA
;
A
#
# COMPACT_ATOMS: atom_id res chain seq x y z
N MET A 1 -11.70 13.24 12.41
CA MET A 1 -10.39 12.75 12.90
C MET A 1 -10.10 11.42 12.25
N ALA A 2 -8.85 11.16 11.81
CA ALA A 2 -8.50 9.88 11.20
C ALA A 2 -8.63 8.74 12.22
N ARG A 3 -9.20 7.60 11.77
CA ARG A 3 -9.41 6.39 12.58
C ARG A 3 -9.40 5.15 11.69
N ILE A 4 -8.86 4.07 12.22
CA ILE A 4 -8.97 2.71 11.67
C ILE A 4 -9.53 1.83 12.78
N SER A 5 -10.59 1.08 12.48
CA SER A 5 -11.19 0.09 13.36
C SER A 5 -11.43 -1.20 12.57
N LEU A 6 -10.73 -2.25 12.94
CA LEU A 6 -10.89 -3.61 12.45
C LEU A 6 -11.41 -4.46 13.61
N ARG A 7 -12.51 -5.22 13.40
CA ARG A 7 -13.10 -6.10 14.41
C ARG A 7 -13.36 -7.47 13.82
N ASP A 8 -12.66 -8.47 14.33
CA ASP A 8 -12.77 -9.89 13.98
C ASP A 8 -12.70 -10.13 12.46
N VAL A 9 -11.80 -9.39 11.79
CA VAL A 9 -11.70 -9.37 10.34
C VAL A 9 -11.03 -10.64 9.85
N CYS A 10 -11.69 -11.30 8.87
CA CYS A 10 -11.13 -12.41 8.11
C CYS A 10 -11.12 -12.09 6.61
N LEU A 11 -10.13 -12.66 5.90
CA LEU A 11 -10.08 -12.66 4.45
C LEU A 11 -9.72 -14.04 3.92
N ASP A 12 -10.61 -14.58 3.11
CA ASP A 12 -10.42 -15.84 2.40
C ASP A 12 -10.24 -15.57 0.89
N TYR A 13 -9.13 -16.00 0.32
CA TYR A 13 -8.94 -15.99 -1.13
C TYR A 13 -9.54 -17.24 -1.76
N PRO A 14 -10.46 -17.10 -2.73
CA PRO A 14 -10.96 -18.25 -3.46
C PRO A 14 -9.86 -18.86 -4.35
N LEU A 15 -9.66 -20.16 -4.24
CA LEU A 15 -8.81 -20.91 -5.14
C LEU A 15 -9.62 -21.35 -6.36
N TYR A 16 -9.43 -20.67 -7.46
CA TYR A 16 -10.01 -21.09 -8.74
C TYR A 16 -9.11 -22.15 -9.37
N GLY A 17 -9.56 -23.43 -9.37
CA GLY A 17 -8.90 -24.48 -10.11
C GLY A 17 -9.14 -24.34 -11.62
N ALA A 18 -8.26 -24.90 -12.46
CA ALA A 18 -8.41 -24.89 -13.92
C ALA A 18 -9.76 -25.49 -14.39
N TYR A 19 -10.44 -26.26 -13.55
CA TYR A 19 -11.74 -26.87 -13.79
C TYR A 19 -12.94 -25.97 -13.43
N ASP A 20 -12.74 -24.88 -12.69
CA ASP A 20 -13.83 -23.99 -12.24
C ASP A 20 -14.30 -23.05 -13.36
N PHE A 21 -13.52 -22.89 -14.42
CA PHE A 21 -13.87 -22.09 -15.61
C PHE A 21 -14.74 -22.83 -16.63
N SER A 22 -15.02 -24.13 -16.43
CA SER A 22 -15.89 -24.90 -17.33
C SER A 22 -17.35 -24.51 -17.16
N LEU A 23 -17.90 -23.77 -18.14
CA LEU A 23 -19.33 -23.41 -18.23
C LEU A 23 -20.24 -24.65 -18.11
N LYS A 24 -19.84 -25.79 -18.66
CA LYS A 24 -20.57 -27.07 -18.57
C LYS A 24 -20.75 -27.52 -17.11
N ARG A 25 -19.73 -27.41 -16.26
CA ARG A 25 -19.80 -27.83 -14.85
C ARG A 25 -20.61 -26.84 -14.00
N ARG A 26 -20.55 -25.54 -14.28
CA ARG A 26 -21.42 -24.55 -13.63
C ARG A 26 -22.90 -24.78 -13.91
N LEU A 27 -23.25 -25.16 -15.14
CA LEU A 27 -24.64 -25.52 -15.51
C LEU A 27 -25.08 -26.85 -14.89
N LEU A 28 -24.24 -27.88 -14.95
CA LEU A 28 -24.54 -29.20 -14.39
C LEU A 28 -24.53 -29.18 -12.85
N GLY A 29 -23.65 -28.42 -12.22
CA GLY A 29 -23.60 -28.26 -10.75
C GLY A 29 -24.83 -27.55 -10.21
N ARG A 30 -25.38 -26.53 -10.92
CA ARG A 30 -26.66 -25.89 -10.56
C ARG A 30 -27.86 -26.85 -10.68
N LEU A 31 -27.86 -27.72 -11.66
CA LEU A 31 -28.89 -28.73 -11.85
C LEU A 31 -28.81 -29.90 -10.86
N ALA A 32 -27.58 -30.19 -10.37
CA ALA A 32 -27.32 -31.28 -9.43
C ALA A 32 -27.31 -30.83 -7.93
N GLY A 33 -27.58 -29.55 -7.63
CA GLY A 33 -27.52 -29.04 -6.24
C GLY A 33 -26.15 -29.15 -5.57
N GLN A 34 -25.10 -29.44 -6.34
CA GLN A 34 -23.71 -29.58 -5.84
C GLN A 34 -22.89 -28.36 -6.20
N SER A 35 -23.05 -27.28 -5.43
CA SER A 35 -22.00 -26.27 -5.28
C SER A 35 -20.91 -26.93 -4.41
N GLY A 36 -19.92 -27.58 -5.02
CA GLY A 36 -18.76 -28.06 -4.25
C GLY A 36 -18.11 -26.88 -3.52
N PRO A 37 -17.60 -27.06 -2.28
CA PRO A 37 -16.99 -25.98 -1.53
C PRO A 37 -15.83 -25.41 -2.35
N THR A 38 -15.95 -24.12 -2.70
CA THR A 38 -14.81 -23.37 -3.30
C THR A 38 -13.67 -23.48 -2.30
N ARG A 39 -12.56 -24.12 -2.69
CA ARG A 39 -11.37 -24.15 -1.84
C ARG A 39 -10.91 -22.72 -1.63
N THR A 40 -10.73 -22.32 -0.37
CA THR A 40 -10.24 -20.99 -0.02
C THR A 40 -8.94 -21.08 0.75
N ILE A 41 -8.10 -20.07 0.63
CA ILE A 41 -6.94 -19.89 1.50
C ILE A 41 -7.27 -18.73 2.43
N ARG A 42 -7.28 -18.99 3.73
CA ARG A 42 -7.43 -17.94 4.73
C ARG A 42 -6.13 -17.16 4.84
N ALA A 43 -6.17 -15.93 4.38
CA ALA A 43 -5.02 -15.04 4.37
C ALA A 43 -4.98 -14.11 5.58
N ILE A 44 -6.15 -13.75 6.12
CA ILE A 44 -6.33 -13.00 7.37
C ILE A 44 -7.34 -13.75 8.21
N ASP A 45 -7.04 -13.96 9.48
CA ASP A 45 -7.83 -14.77 10.39
C ASP A 45 -8.03 -14.08 11.74
N ASN A 46 -9.24 -13.55 11.91
CA ASN A 46 -9.73 -12.92 13.13
C ASN A 46 -8.83 -11.80 13.67
N ILE A 47 -8.54 -10.80 12.82
CA ILE A 47 -7.72 -9.65 13.19
C ILE A 47 -8.60 -8.51 13.70
N SER A 48 -8.24 -7.99 14.90
CA SER A 48 -8.82 -6.79 15.48
C SER A 48 -7.72 -5.77 15.77
N ILE A 49 -7.84 -4.55 15.23
CA ILE A 49 -6.89 -3.44 15.39
C ILE A 49 -7.67 -2.15 15.51
N GLU A 50 -7.32 -1.32 16.48
CA GLU A 50 -7.81 0.05 16.62
C GLU A 50 -6.62 1.01 16.50
N ALA A 51 -6.76 2.04 15.66
CA ALA A 51 -5.77 3.10 15.53
C ALA A 51 -6.44 4.46 15.43
N CYS A 52 -5.95 5.40 16.21
CA CYS A 52 -6.38 6.80 16.22
C CYS A 52 -5.24 7.71 15.78
N ALA A 53 -5.53 9.00 15.60
CA ALA A 53 -4.53 10.00 15.25
C ALA A 53 -3.34 9.95 16.23
N GLY A 54 -2.13 10.00 15.68
CA GLY A 54 -0.86 9.80 16.39
C GLY A 54 -0.33 8.37 16.31
N ALA A 55 -1.13 7.38 15.90
CA ALA A 55 -0.68 6.00 15.81
C ALA A 55 0.37 5.79 14.70
N ARG A 56 1.46 5.11 15.05
CA ARG A 56 2.53 4.65 14.15
C ARG A 56 2.70 3.16 14.37
N ILE A 57 2.07 2.34 13.51
CA ILE A 57 1.98 0.89 13.70
C ILE A 57 2.94 0.19 12.75
N GLY A 58 3.85 -0.60 13.29
CA GLY A 58 4.69 -1.52 12.54
C GLY A 58 4.01 -2.88 12.40
N LEU A 59 3.98 -3.44 11.19
CA LEU A 59 3.58 -4.81 10.95
C LEU A 59 4.84 -5.64 10.72
N ALA A 60 5.13 -6.55 11.64
CA ALA A 60 6.26 -7.47 11.58
C ALA A 60 5.78 -8.91 11.37
N GLY A 61 6.66 -9.76 10.84
CA GLY A 61 6.39 -11.20 10.63
C GLY A 61 7.07 -11.73 9.38
N PRO A 62 7.15 -13.06 9.23
CA PRO A 62 7.78 -13.71 8.08
C PRO A 62 7.03 -13.41 6.76
N ASN A 63 7.65 -13.78 5.64
CA ASN A 63 6.98 -13.74 4.34
C ASN A 63 5.75 -14.64 4.36
N GLY A 64 4.65 -14.18 3.78
CA GLY A 64 3.37 -14.90 3.81
C GLY A 64 2.59 -14.79 5.12
N SER A 65 3.04 -14.02 6.12
CA SER A 65 2.31 -13.84 7.39
C SER A 65 1.02 -13.03 7.28
N GLY A 66 0.78 -12.34 6.13
CA GLY A 66 -0.43 -11.56 5.90
C GLY A 66 -0.25 -10.04 5.95
N LYS A 67 0.97 -9.50 6.15
CA LYS A 67 1.24 -8.05 6.26
C LYS A 67 0.67 -7.24 5.08
N SER A 68 1.12 -7.54 3.87
CA SER A 68 0.65 -6.86 2.65
C SER A 68 -0.84 -7.07 2.39
N THR A 69 -1.38 -8.22 2.78
CA THR A 69 -2.82 -8.51 2.67
C THR A 69 -3.62 -7.64 3.64
N LEU A 70 -3.16 -7.47 4.87
CA LEU A 70 -3.77 -6.61 5.86
C LEU A 70 -3.75 -5.13 5.41
N LEU A 71 -2.62 -4.66 4.87
CA LEU A 71 -2.53 -3.32 4.30
C LEU A 71 -3.52 -3.12 3.14
N ARG A 72 -3.67 -4.12 2.26
CA ARG A 72 -4.65 -4.05 1.15
C ARG A 72 -6.10 -4.07 1.63
N LEU A 73 -6.41 -4.77 2.71
CA LEU A 73 -7.72 -4.70 3.37
C LEU A 73 -7.99 -3.29 3.89
N ILE A 74 -7.04 -2.70 4.61
CA ILE A 74 -7.15 -1.33 5.13
C ILE A 74 -7.24 -0.31 3.99
N ALA A 75 -6.55 -0.55 2.87
CA ALA A 75 -6.65 0.28 1.67
C ALA A 75 -7.98 0.13 0.90
N GLY A 76 -8.85 -0.81 1.32
CA GLY A 76 -10.12 -1.08 0.61
C GLY A 76 -9.93 -1.81 -0.73
N VAL A 77 -8.75 -2.37 -1.01
CA VAL A 77 -8.48 -3.14 -2.25
C VAL A 77 -9.23 -4.47 -2.25
N TYR A 78 -9.36 -5.08 -1.07
CA TYR A 78 -10.13 -6.30 -0.88
C TYR A 78 -11.24 -6.08 0.14
N PRO A 79 -12.46 -6.57 -0.10
CA PRO A 79 -13.48 -6.64 0.93
C PRO A 79 -13.14 -7.75 1.92
N ALA A 80 -13.43 -7.56 3.20
CA ALA A 80 -13.33 -8.62 4.18
C ALA A 80 -14.35 -9.73 3.88
N THR A 81 -13.99 -10.99 4.14
CA THR A 81 -14.91 -12.13 4.04
C THR A 81 -15.87 -12.15 5.24
N SER A 82 -15.39 -11.75 6.41
CA SER A 82 -16.18 -11.56 7.63
C SER A 82 -15.52 -10.54 8.56
N GLY A 83 -16.24 -10.12 9.60
CA GLY A 83 -15.82 -9.06 10.50
C GLY A 83 -16.23 -7.69 9.99
N HIS A 84 -15.75 -6.64 10.66
CA HIS A 84 -16.15 -5.26 10.36
C HIS A 84 -14.91 -4.38 10.21
N ILE A 85 -14.92 -3.55 9.15
CA ILE A 85 -13.85 -2.57 8.87
C ILE A 85 -14.50 -1.19 8.79
N GLU A 86 -14.03 -0.27 9.61
CA GLU A 86 -14.42 1.14 9.58
C GLU A 86 -13.17 2.00 9.49
N ILE A 87 -13.09 2.83 8.45
CA ILE A 87 -11.96 3.72 8.21
C ILE A 87 -12.48 5.12 7.95
N THR A 88 -11.97 6.06 8.73
CA THR A 88 -12.28 7.49 8.58
C THR A 88 -11.00 8.24 8.25
N GLY A 89 -11.00 9.00 7.18
CA GLY A 89 -9.85 9.73 6.65
C GLY A 89 -9.44 9.28 5.27
N ASN A 90 -8.59 10.08 4.61
CA ASN A 90 -8.06 9.79 3.29
C ASN A 90 -6.87 8.83 3.40
N VAL A 91 -7.00 7.63 2.79
CA VAL A 91 -5.97 6.59 2.81
C VAL A 91 -5.07 6.73 1.59
N MET A 92 -3.75 6.76 1.81
CA MET A 92 -2.73 6.68 0.77
C MET A 92 -1.99 5.34 0.88
N PRO A 93 -2.28 4.37 0.01
CA PRO A 93 -1.55 3.12 -0.02
C PRO A 93 -0.32 3.22 -0.92
N LEU A 94 0.87 3.09 -0.38
CA LEU A 94 2.11 2.87 -1.11
C LEU A 94 2.43 1.37 -1.11
N LEU A 95 1.55 0.57 -1.76
CA LEU A 95 1.54 -0.90 -1.74
C LEU A 95 1.83 -1.46 -3.14
N GLY A 96 3.04 -1.26 -3.63
CA GLY A 96 3.34 -1.63 -5.01
C GLY A 96 2.81 -0.55 -5.98
N LEU A 97 3.69 0.34 -6.38
CA LEU A 97 3.35 1.56 -7.11
C LEU A 97 2.76 1.32 -8.51
N ASN A 98 2.87 0.11 -9.06
CA ASN A 98 2.40 -0.20 -10.42
C ASN A 98 0.87 -0.38 -10.54
N ALA A 99 0.14 -0.40 -9.41
CA ALA A 99 -1.30 -0.64 -9.42
C ALA A 99 -2.06 0.50 -10.11
N GLY A 100 -2.81 0.17 -11.16
CA GLY A 100 -3.63 1.12 -11.91
C GLY A 100 -2.93 1.84 -13.07
N ALA A 101 -1.61 1.70 -13.25
CA ALA A 101 -0.91 2.24 -14.40
C ALA A 101 -1.17 1.40 -15.66
N ASN A 102 -1.36 2.07 -16.79
CA ASN A 102 -1.46 1.43 -18.11
C ASN A 102 -0.19 1.70 -18.89
N LEU A 103 0.60 0.65 -19.15
CA LEU A 103 1.90 0.80 -19.82
C LEU A 103 1.80 1.29 -21.27
N ASP A 104 0.66 1.15 -21.92
CA ASP A 104 0.42 1.61 -23.29
C ASP A 104 0.04 3.10 -23.37
N PHE A 105 -0.38 3.69 -22.26
CA PHE A 105 -0.69 5.11 -22.21
C PHE A 105 0.58 5.94 -22.06
N VAL A 106 0.56 7.18 -22.59
CA VAL A 106 1.64 8.13 -22.36
C VAL A 106 1.73 8.53 -20.89
N ALA A 107 2.90 8.97 -20.44
CA ALA A 107 3.16 9.25 -19.04
C ALA A 107 2.19 10.31 -18.46
N ALA A 108 1.89 11.37 -19.18
CA ALA A 108 0.96 12.42 -18.74
C ALA A 108 -0.48 11.88 -18.55
N ASP A 109 -0.93 10.98 -19.43
CA ASP A 109 -2.25 10.37 -19.31
C ASP A 109 -2.30 9.38 -18.14
N ASN A 110 -1.20 8.66 -17.88
CA ASN A 110 -1.09 7.80 -16.69
C ASN A 110 -1.18 8.61 -15.40
N ILE A 111 -0.46 9.73 -15.29
CA ILE A 111 -0.59 10.62 -14.12
C ILE A 111 -2.06 11.03 -13.96
N SER A 112 -2.71 11.46 -15.04
CA SER A 112 -4.11 11.87 -15.04
C SER A 112 -5.05 10.74 -14.64
N LEU A 113 -4.81 9.51 -15.11
CA LEU A 113 -5.56 8.31 -14.80
C LEU A 113 -5.43 7.97 -13.30
N LEU A 114 -4.20 7.92 -12.78
CA LEU A 114 -3.94 7.58 -11.38
C LEU A 114 -4.53 8.63 -10.42
N LEU A 115 -4.49 9.91 -10.78
CA LEU A 115 -5.16 10.97 -10.02
C LEU A 115 -6.68 10.73 -9.96
N ARG A 116 -7.32 10.39 -11.10
CA ARG A 116 -8.76 10.09 -11.13
C ARG A 116 -9.11 8.86 -10.30
N ILE A 117 -8.33 7.79 -10.39
CA ILE A 117 -8.50 6.57 -9.58
C ILE A 117 -8.43 6.94 -8.08
N SER A 118 -7.55 7.86 -7.70
CA SER A 118 -7.42 8.37 -6.32
C SER A 118 -8.48 9.42 -5.94
N GLY A 119 -9.53 9.62 -6.77
CA GLY A 119 -10.58 10.59 -6.53
C GLY A 119 -10.16 12.05 -6.72
N ARG A 120 -9.02 12.31 -7.35
CA ARG A 120 -8.47 13.67 -7.58
C ARG A 120 -8.78 14.13 -9.00
N LYS A 121 -9.06 15.43 -9.15
CA LYS A 121 -9.26 16.03 -10.48
C LYS A 121 -7.90 16.38 -11.10
N PRO A 122 -7.47 15.76 -12.21
CA PRO A 122 -6.24 16.14 -12.88
C PRO A 122 -6.45 17.50 -13.56
N THR A 123 -5.59 18.46 -13.22
CA THR A 123 -5.44 19.70 -13.99
C THR A 123 -4.07 19.69 -14.64
N ARG A 124 -3.90 20.46 -15.70
CA ARG A 124 -2.60 20.55 -16.38
C ARG A 124 -1.50 20.97 -15.39
N ALA A 125 -1.77 21.97 -14.55
CA ALA A 125 -0.80 22.44 -13.55
C ALA A 125 -0.37 21.34 -12.57
N ILE A 126 -1.30 20.51 -12.10
CA ILE A 126 -0.98 19.37 -11.20
C ILE A 126 -0.15 18.32 -11.92
N VAL A 127 -0.50 18.00 -13.18
CA VAL A 127 0.26 17.02 -13.99
C VAL A 127 1.68 17.54 -14.23
N ASP A 128 1.84 18.81 -14.58
CA ASP A 128 3.13 19.44 -14.84
C ASP A 128 3.99 19.51 -13.55
N GLU A 129 3.39 19.79 -12.38
CA GLU A 129 4.08 19.77 -11.07
C GLU A 129 4.56 18.37 -10.72
N ILE A 130 3.70 17.35 -10.88
CA ILE A 130 4.08 15.94 -10.64
C ILE A 130 5.22 15.57 -11.59
N TRP A 131 5.13 15.94 -12.87
CA TRP A 131 6.17 15.65 -13.84
C TRP A 131 7.50 16.31 -13.47
N ALA A 132 7.50 17.58 -13.11
CA ALA A 132 8.70 18.31 -12.70
C ALA A 132 9.40 17.64 -11.50
N PHE A 133 8.63 17.01 -10.62
CA PHE A 133 9.20 16.24 -9.49
C PHE A 133 9.99 15.03 -9.96
N THR A 134 9.63 14.39 -11.08
CA THR A 134 10.31 13.17 -11.58
C THR A 134 11.73 13.43 -12.08
N GLU A 135 12.06 14.68 -12.43
CA GLU A 135 13.35 15.07 -13.05
C GLU A 135 13.64 14.34 -14.39
N LEU A 136 12.60 13.91 -15.07
CA LEU A 136 12.71 13.30 -16.40
C LEU A 136 12.58 14.37 -17.48
N ASP A 137 13.21 14.10 -18.65
CA ASP A 137 13.12 14.99 -19.82
C ASP A 137 11.65 15.23 -20.22
N GLU A 138 11.30 16.49 -20.50
CA GLU A 138 9.94 16.89 -20.82
C GLU A 138 9.36 16.16 -22.04
N ARG A 139 10.21 15.79 -23.01
CA ARG A 139 9.82 15.03 -24.20
C ARG A 139 9.24 13.65 -23.85
N MET A 140 9.69 13.06 -22.75
CA MET A 140 9.23 11.74 -22.30
C MET A 140 7.79 11.75 -21.78
N GLN A 141 7.24 12.91 -21.42
CA GLN A 141 5.85 13.05 -21.01
C GLN A 141 4.86 12.47 -22.02
N ARG A 142 5.23 12.52 -23.29
CA ARG A 142 4.41 12.07 -24.44
C ARG A 142 4.74 10.64 -24.89
N LEU A 143 5.64 9.95 -24.20
CA LEU A 143 5.99 8.57 -24.52
C LEU A 143 5.18 7.59 -23.66
N PRO A 144 4.77 6.43 -24.21
CA PRO A 144 4.14 5.37 -23.44
C PRO A 144 5.06 4.85 -22.32
N LEU A 145 4.48 4.52 -21.15
CA LEU A 145 5.25 4.06 -20.00
C LEU A 145 6.05 2.77 -20.27
N ARG A 146 5.62 1.93 -21.22
CA ARG A 146 6.40 0.73 -21.64
C ARG A 146 7.79 1.06 -22.19
N MET A 147 8.03 2.30 -22.62
CA MET A 147 9.33 2.76 -23.14
C MET A 147 10.27 3.24 -22.03
N PHE A 148 9.80 3.30 -20.80
CA PHE A 148 10.56 3.77 -19.64
C PHE A 148 11.40 2.62 -19.04
N SER A 149 12.59 2.97 -18.56
CA SER A 149 13.30 2.05 -17.67
C SER A 149 12.52 1.84 -16.37
N SER A 150 12.83 0.79 -15.63
CA SER A 150 12.19 0.52 -14.33
C SER A 150 12.33 1.71 -13.36
N GLY A 151 13.51 2.34 -13.29
CA GLY A 151 13.74 3.52 -12.46
C GLY A 151 12.91 4.73 -12.90
N MET A 152 12.82 5.02 -14.20
CA MET A 152 12.00 6.10 -14.73
C MET A 152 10.52 5.88 -14.46
N LEU A 153 10.03 4.64 -14.67
CA LEU A 153 8.66 4.26 -14.36
C LEU A 153 8.37 4.50 -12.89
N MET A 154 9.26 4.04 -12.00
CA MET A 154 9.10 4.22 -10.56
C MET A 154 9.08 5.69 -10.14
N ARG A 155 9.88 6.57 -10.76
CA ARG A 155 9.85 8.01 -10.51
C ARG A 155 8.47 8.60 -10.81
N VAL A 156 7.87 8.26 -11.95
CA VAL A 156 6.53 8.75 -12.35
C VAL A 156 5.45 8.25 -11.37
N LEU A 157 5.47 6.96 -11.06
CA LEU A 157 4.48 6.35 -10.18
C LEU A 157 4.59 6.88 -8.75
N PHE A 158 5.82 6.99 -8.22
CA PHE A 158 6.10 7.55 -6.91
C PHE A 158 5.68 9.03 -6.83
N ALA A 159 6.08 9.85 -7.83
CA ALA A 159 5.72 11.26 -7.87
C ALA A 159 4.19 11.45 -7.85
N THR A 160 3.47 10.62 -8.61
CA THR A 160 2.00 10.67 -8.69
C THR A 160 1.35 10.22 -7.38
N ALA A 161 1.79 9.08 -6.83
CA ALA A 161 1.24 8.53 -5.60
C ALA A 161 1.46 9.45 -4.39
N THR A 162 2.58 10.18 -4.36
CA THR A 162 2.98 11.05 -3.25
C THR A 162 2.67 12.54 -3.46
N ALA A 163 1.90 12.88 -4.50
CA ALA A 163 1.62 14.27 -4.85
C ALA A 163 0.78 15.04 -3.81
N PHE A 164 0.00 14.33 -3.01
CA PHE A 164 -0.92 14.93 -2.04
C PHE A 164 -0.69 14.37 -0.63
N PRO A 165 -0.99 15.14 0.43
CA PRO A 165 -1.00 14.62 1.78
C PRO A 165 -2.17 13.63 1.98
N ALA A 166 -2.02 12.73 2.96
CA ALA A 166 -3.04 11.78 3.37
C ALA A 166 -3.18 11.77 4.89
N ASP A 167 -4.38 11.41 5.37
CA ASP A 167 -4.63 11.24 6.80
C ASP A 167 -4.04 9.91 7.31
N ILE A 168 -4.10 8.88 6.47
CA ILE A 168 -3.65 7.52 6.75
C ILE A 168 -2.66 7.10 5.68
N LEU A 169 -1.43 6.80 6.07
CA LEU A 169 -0.36 6.36 5.18
C LEU A 169 -0.05 4.88 5.42
N LEU A 170 -0.11 4.08 4.35
CA LEU A 170 0.19 2.64 4.37
C LEU A 170 1.44 2.37 3.54
N LEU A 171 2.47 1.78 4.16
CA LEU A 171 3.78 1.52 3.55
C LEU A 171 4.09 0.02 3.56
N ASP A 172 4.40 -0.57 2.40
CA ASP A 172 4.79 -1.98 2.26
C ASP A 172 6.18 -2.09 1.64
N GLU A 173 7.21 -2.41 2.45
CA GLU A 173 8.61 -2.64 2.04
C GLU A 173 9.21 -1.63 1.04
N TRP A 174 8.85 -0.38 1.16
CA TRP A 174 9.00 0.68 0.15
C TRP A 174 10.42 1.24 -0.06
N LEU A 175 11.36 1.03 0.91
CA LEU A 175 12.70 1.61 0.87
C LEU A 175 13.62 1.06 -0.23
N SER A 176 13.28 -0.07 -0.84
CA SER A 176 14.14 -0.81 -1.77
C SER A 176 13.96 -0.44 -3.26
N VAL A 177 13.10 0.53 -3.58
CA VAL A 177 12.53 0.64 -4.94
C VAL A 177 13.04 1.85 -5.75
N VAL A 178 13.83 2.74 -5.17
CA VAL A 178 14.22 4.01 -5.83
C VAL A 178 15.72 4.03 -6.17
N ASP A 179 16.06 4.50 -7.37
CA ASP A 179 17.47 4.66 -7.79
C ASP A 179 18.23 5.67 -6.90
N GLU A 180 19.56 5.52 -6.78
CA GLU A 180 20.40 6.31 -5.87
C GLU A 180 20.29 7.82 -6.09
N ASN A 181 20.12 8.28 -7.34
CA ASN A 181 20.07 9.70 -7.67
C ASN A 181 18.75 10.37 -7.28
N PHE A 182 17.65 9.64 -7.35
CA PHE A 182 16.32 10.11 -6.98
C PHE A 182 15.98 9.81 -5.51
N SER A 183 16.73 8.91 -4.87
CA SER A 183 16.48 8.39 -3.53
C SER A 183 16.37 9.49 -2.48
N ALA A 184 17.31 10.45 -2.44
CA ALA A 184 17.31 11.51 -1.43
C ALA A 184 16.05 12.40 -1.52
N LYS A 185 15.62 12.73 -2.73
CA LYS A 185 14.41 13.55 -2.96
C LYS A 185 13.13 12.79 -2.63
N ALA A 186 13.06 11.51 -3.01
CA ALA A 186 11.95 10.63 -2.68
C ALA A 186 11.83 10.44 -1.15
N GLU A 187 12.96 10.23 -0.48
CA GLU A 187 13.05 10.10 0.97
C GLU A 187 12.56 11.36 1.69
N GLN A 188 13.02 12.55 1.29
CA GLN A 188 12.55 13.82 1.85
C GLN A 188 11.04 13.99 1.69
N ARG A 189 10.48 13.68 0.51
CA ARG A 189 9.04 13.74 0.28
C ARG A 189 8.28 12.78 1.19
N LEU A 190 8.79 11.57 1.34
CA LEU A 190 8.14 10.59 2.20
C LEU A 190 8.22 10.95 3.68
N LEU A 191 9.37 11.44 4.16
CA LEU A 191 9.51 11.96 5.52
C LEU A 191 8.47 13.05 5.82
N LYS A 192 8.26 13.96 4.86
CA LYS A 192 7.22 14.97 4.95
C LYS A 192 5.81 14.35 5.04
N LEU A 193 5.50 13.36 4.20
CA LEU A 193 4.21 12.68 4.23
C LEU A 193 3.99 11.95 5.56
N VAL A 194 4.99 11.23 6.06
CA VAL A 194 4.94 10.53 7.35
C VAL A 194 4.72 11.50 8.50
N SER A 195 5.40 12.66 8.50
CA SER A 195 5.23 13.67 9.55
C SER A 195 3.84 14.31 9.54
N GLN A 196 3.22 14.44 8.38
CA GLN A 196 1.90 15.04 8.19
C GLN A 196 0.73 14.09 8.39
N ALA A 197 0.96 12.78 8.16
CA ALA A 197 -0.10 11.78 8.30
C ALA A 197 -0.53 11.63 9.76
N ALA A 198 -1.85 11.56 10.00
CA ALA A 198 -2.40 11.32 11.32
C ALA A 198 -2.14 9.88 11.79
N ILE A 199 -2.22 8.90 10.88
CA ILE A 199 -1.94 7.48 11.15
C ILE A 199 -0.94 6.98 10.12
N VAL A 200 0.06 6.20 10.55
CA VAL A 200 1.00 5.52 9.65
C VAL A 200 1.04 4.03 10.00
N ILE A 201 0.93 3.17 8.99
CA ILE A 201 1.13 1.72 9.14
C ILE A 201 2.24 1.30 8.19
N ILE A 202 3.26 0.66 8.73
CA ILE A 202 4.47 0.24 7.99
C ILE A 202 4.63 -1.26 8.09
N ALA A 203 4.59 -1.98 6.96
CA ALA A 203 5.03 -3.36 6.90
C ALA A 203 6.50 -3.42 6.52
N SER A 204 7.31 -4.08 7.34
CA SER A 204 8.73 -4.28 7.07
C SER A 204 9.23 -5.56 7.74
N HIS A 205 10.26 -6.16 7.15
CA HIS A 205 11.05 -7.22 7.77
C HIS A 205 12.19 -6.65 8.64
N ASP A 206 12.53 -5.36 8.50
CA ASP A 206 13.53 -4.66 9.32
C ASP A 206 12.91 -4.22 10.65
N GLN A 207 13.19 -5.00 11.69
CA GLN A 207 12.69 -4.71 13.04
C GLN A 207 13.30 -3.45 13.65
N GLU A 208 14.54 -3.11 13.29
CA GLU A 208 15.19 -1.91 13.79
C GLU A 208 14.53 -0.64 13.25
N LEU A 209 14.20 -0.64 11.95
CA LEU A 209 13.41 0.41 11.33
C LEU A 209 12.05 0.56 12.04
N LEU A 210 11.32 -0.53 12.27
CA LEU A 210 10.03 -0.48 12.95
C LEU A 210 10.14 0.07 14.38
N ARG A 211 11.16 -0.33 15.14
CA ARG A 211 11.38 0.17 16.51
C ARG A 211 11.68 1.67 16.57
N ARG A 212 12.32 2.21 15.54
CA ARG A 212 12.68 3.64 15.47
C ARG A 212 11.53 4.51 15.00
N THR A 213 10.62 3.96 14.19
CA THR A 213 9.60 4.74 13.50
C THR A 213 8.18 4.55 14.04
N CYS A 214 7.93 3.46 14.76
CA CYS A 214 6.59 3.09 15.20
C CYS A 214 6.41 3.29 16.71
N THR A 215 5.16 3.50 17.12
CA THR A 215 4.74 3.55 18.53
C THR A 215 4.31 2.17 19.03
N SER A 216 3.98 1.26 18.11
CA SER A 216 3.66 -0.13 18.42
C SER A 216 4.02 -1.05 17.26
N ILE A 217 4.34 -2.30 17.57
CA ILE A 217 4.61 -3.33 16.58
C ILE A 217 3.61 -4.47 16.76
N VAL A 218 2.87 -4.78 15.71
CA VAL A 218 1.96 -5.91 15.60
C VAL A 218 2.69 -7.04 14.90
N ASN A 219 2.94 -8.13 15.58
CA ASN A 219 3.58 -9.31 15.03
C ASN A 219 2.52 -10.25 14.44
N LEU A 220 2.67 -10.55 13.13
CA LEU A 220 1.77 -11.40 12.38
C LEU A 220 2.42 -12.75 12.05
N ASP A 221 1.65 -13.82 12.19
CA ASP A 221 1.99 -15.13 11.65
C ASP A 221 0.73 -15.82 11.10
N ARG A 222 0.81 -16.34 9.89
CA ARG A 222 -0.28 -17.07 9.20
C ARG A 222 -1.63 -16.37 9.27
N GLY A 223 -1.63 -15.05 9.04
CA GLY A 223 -2.84 -14.24 9.03
C GLY A 223 -3.40 -13.85 10.39
N ARG A 224 -2.71 -14.17 11.50
CA ARG A 224 -3.13 -13.85 12.87
C ARG A 224 -2.17 -12.90 13.55
N ILE A 225 -2.69 -12.12 14.49
CA ILE A 225 -1.86 -11.36 15.43
C ILE A 225 -1.38 -12.31 16.52
N ILE A 226 -0.05 -12.45 16.65
CA ILE A 226 0.56 -13.25 17.72
C ILE A 226 0.70 -12.42 18.97
N ASN A 227 1.19 -11.19 18.84
CA ASN A 227 1.29 -10.23 19.92
C ASN A 227 1.36 -8.80 19.39
N THR A 228 1.15 -7.84 20.26
CA THR A 228 1.38 -6.41 20.01
C THR A 228 2.32 -5.88 21.07
N VAL A 229 3.39 -5.24 20.64
CA VAL A 229 4.39 -4.64 21.53
C VAL A 229 4.24 -3.12 21.45
N SER A 230 3.89 -2.48 22.54
CA SER A 230 3.95 -1.01 22.65
C SER A 230 5.40 -0.57 22.84
N LEU A 231 5.82 0.44 22.11
CA LEU A 231 7.16 1.00 22.21
C LEU A 231 7.08 2.32 22.97
N GLU A 232 8.03 2.55 23.88
CA GLU A 232 8.19 3.87 24.46
C GLU A 232 8.60 4.85 23.35
N THR A 233 7.87 5.95 23.23
CA THR A 233 8.16 6.99 22.23
C THR A 233 9.50 7.64 22.57
N HIS A 234 10.56 7.16 21.98
CA HIS A 234 11.78 7.95 21.90
C HIS A 234 11.51 9.05 20.87
N SER A 235 11.71 10.30 21.27
CA SER A 235 11.65 11.48 20.41
C SER A 235 12.83 11.50 19.42
N ALA A 236 12.91 10.51 18.55
CA ALA A 236 13.89 10.40 17.50
C ALA A 236 13.20 10.65 16.15
N HIS A 237 13.89 11.39 15.29
CA HIS A 237 13.50 11.63 13.90
C HIS A 237 12.96 10.35 13.26
N PRO A 238 11.80 10.39 12.58
CA PRO A 238 11.10 9.21 12.06
C PRO A 238 11.89 8.54 10.98
N PHE A 239 12.89 8.19 10.79
CA PHE A 239 13.83 7.50 9.90
C PHE A 239 15.27 7.99 10.23
N GLY A 240 15.89 7.47 11.29
CA GLY A 240 17.23 7.84 11.72
C GLY A 240 18.25 7.91 10.57
N LEU A 241 18.25 9.04 9.88
CA LEU A 241 19.26 9.38 8.89
C LEU A 241 20.59 9.45 9.63
N ARG A 242 21.51 8.56 9.29
CA ARG A 242 22.91 8.82 9.58
C ARG A 242 23.24 10.14 8.89
N GLU A 243 23.44 11.21 9.66
CA GLU A 243 24.25 12.33 9.18
C GLU A 243 25.54 11.71 8.63
N LYS A 244 25.69 11.70 7.32
CA LYS A 244 27.00 11.50 6.70
C LYS A 244 27.82 12.70 7.18
N ARG A 245 28.60 12.49 8.24
CA ARG A 245 29.66 13.42 8.60
C ARG A 245 30.54 13.59 7.37
N ALA A 246 30.65 14.86 6.94
CA ALA A 246 31.55 15.35 5.93
C ALA A 246 33.02 14.99 6.28
#